data_60689974587814a937b1eab0ee32e7f3
#
_entry.id   60689974587814a937b1eab0ee32e7f3
#
_cell.length_a   1.000
_cell.length_b   1.000
_cell.length_c   1.000
_cell.angle_alpha   90.00
_cell.angle_beta   90.00
_cell.angle_gamma   90.00
#
_symmetry.space_group_name_H-M   'P 1'
#
loop_
_entity.id
_entity.type
_entity.pdbx_description
1 polymer ?
#
loop_
_entity_poly.entity_id
_entity_poly.type
_entity_poly.pdbx_seq_one_letter_code
_entity_poly.pdbx_strand_id
1 'polypeptide(L)'
;MTIASSPKTKDPYRLKSVKGPEVILEPHPQSCPIEDLPKYVQDLKTSSPLAVDLFCGAGGLSLGLHKAGFEVILGCDIRPDSIATHRHHFPGCSHQSDLSSIKHLDEITEKLNKCGEISLVAGGPPCQPFSRNIRWRKHANEEVVDQYNSLNEDRRDLWESFLTVVEDVEPKAFLMENVGDIAQTGDQEIFRGIISRAEKAGYRVDARLIYAWQLGVPQLRPRLFIAGTRIGACSPFHWPEVCFESQKDAWKLNDAISDLPPLVGDWLENWQDKHSYPGPLNDYQ
;
A
#
# COMPACT_ATOMS: atom_id res chain seq x y z
N MET A 1 46.02 -19.44 -16.88
CA MET A 1 45.76 -18.45 -15.83
C MET A 1 44.41 -18.76 -15.24
N THR A 2 44.41 -19.30 -14.04
CA THR A 2 43.20 -19.76 -13.35
C THR A 2 42.62 -18.56 -12.60
N ILE A 3 41.40 -18.18 -12.95
CA ILE A 3 40.71 -17.06 -12.26
C ILE A 3 40.28 -17.57 -10.88
N ALA A 4 40.88 -17.02 -9.85
CA ALA A 4 40.52 -17.29 -8.46
C ALA A 4 39.09 -16.81 -8.20
N SER A 5 38.22 -17.74 -7.76
CA SER A 5 36.88 -17.41 -7.28
C SER A 5 36.95 -16.49 -6.06
N SER A 6 36.26 -15.35 -6.11
CA SER A 6 36.10 -14.46 -4.97
C SER A 6 35.50 -15.21 -3.77
N PRO A 7 35.97 -14.93 -2.53
CA PRO A 7 35.43 -15.60 -1.35
C PRO A 7 33.95 -15.22 -1.20
N LYS A 8 33.08 -16.21 -1.14
CA LYS A 8 31.66 -16.04 -0.78
C LYS A 8 31.63 -15.34 0.58
N THR A 9 31.14 -14.12 0.61
CA THR A 9 30.88 -13.40 1.87
C THR A 9 29.92 -14.27 2.68
N LYS A 10 30.39 -14.74 3.85
CA LYS A 10 29.55 -15.45 4.78
C LYS A 10 28.43 -14.51 5.21
N ASP A 11 27.18 -14.92 5.04
CA ASP A 11 26.02 -14.21 5.57
C ASP A 11 26.27 -13.96 7.08
N PRO A 12 26.40 -12.67 7.50
CA PRO A 12 26.72 -12.35 8.88
C PRO A 12 25.61 -12.77 9.85
N TYR A 13 24.39 -13.02 9.35
CA TYR A 13 23.24 -13.39 10.15
C TYR A 13 22.96 -14.90 10.17
N ARG A 14 23.75 -15.71 9.44
CA ARG A 14 23.56 -17.18 9.31
C ARG A 14 22.12 -17.62 9.02
N LEU A 15 21.36 -16.78 8.32
CA LEU A 15 19.97 -17.05 8.01
C LEU A 15 19.91 -18.27 7.06
N LYS A 16 19.45 -19.39 7.57
CA LYS A 16 19.07 -20.53 6.72
C LYS A 16 17.62 -20.32 6.32
N SER A 17 17.37 -20.29 5.02
CA SER A 17 16.00 -20.36 4.51
C SER A 17 15.42 -21.72 4.90
N VAL A 18 14.56 -21.73 5.91
CA VAL A 18 13.77 -22.92 6.25
C VAL A 18 12.52 -22.83 5.40
N LYS A 19 12.38 -23.74 4.43
CA LYS A 19 11.12 -23.95 3.73
C LYS A 19 10.14 -24.56 4.73
N GLY A 20 9.32 -23.72 5.33
CA GLY A 20 8.13 -24.18 6.07
C GLY A 20 7.10 -24.79 5.12
N PRO A 21 6.06 -25.44 5.65
CA PRO A 21 4.93 -25.86 4.83
C PRO A 21 4.32 -24.65 4.12
N GLU A 22 3.93 -24.84 2.86
CA GLU A 22 3.21 -23.80 2.11
C GLU A 22 1.89 -23.50 2.83
N VAL A 23 1.67 -22.25 3.19
CA VAL A 23 0.43 -21.83 3.80
C VAL A 23 -0.55 -21.49 2.68
N ILE A 24 -1.55 -22.34 2.50
CA ILE A 24 -2.65 -22.08 1.55
C ILE A 24 -3.68 -21.20 2.28
N LEU A 25 -3.92 -20.01 1.75
CA LEU A 25 -4.94 -19.09 2.25
C LEU A 25 -6.23 -19.31 1.46
N GLU A 26 -7.27 -19.81 2.14
CA GLU A 26 -8.60 -19.94 1.55
C GLU A 26 -9.18 -18.54 1.28
N PRO A 27 -9.80 -18.32 0.12
CA PRO A 27 -10.48 -17.05 -0.19
C PRO A 27 -11.58 -16.72 0.82
N HIS A 28 -11.83 -15.41 1.03
CA HIS A 28 -12.99 -14.97 1.80
C HIS A 28 -14.29 -15.55 1.19
N PRO A 29 -15.28 -16.01 1.99
CA PRO A 29 -16.50 -16.63 1.47
C PRO A 29 -17.30 -15.75 0.49
N GLN A 30 -17.15 -14.44 0.58
CA GLN A 30 -17.80 -13.46 -0.30
C GLN A 30 -16.83 -12.90 -1.36
N SER A 31 -15.71 -13.57 -1.63
CA SER A 31 -14.82 -13.13 -2.72
C SER A 31 -15.43 -13.48 -4.08
N CYS A 32 -15.18 -12.62 -5.06
CA CYS A 32 -15.62 -12.82 -6.45
C CYS A 32 -14.51 -12.51 -7.45
N PRO A 33 -14.57 -13.10 -8.66
CA PRO A 33 -13.72 -12.70 -9.77
C PRO A 33 -14.13 -11.32 -10.32
N ILE A 34 -13.24 -10.70 -11.11
CA ILE A 34 -13.48 -9.34 -11.63
C ILE A 34 -14.71 -9.29 -12.58
N GLU A 35 -14.98 -10.37 -13.28
CA GLU A 35 -16.12 -10.50 -14.20
C GLU A 35 -17.45 -10.36 -13.46
N ASP A 36 -17.52 -10.86 -12.23
CA ASP A 36 -18.72 -10.88 -11.39
C ASP A 36 -18.84 -9.65 -10.48
N LEU A 37 -17.84 -8.74 -10.47
CA LEU A 37 -17.84 -7.56 -9.62
C LEU A 37 -19.12 -6.72 -9.71
N PRO A 38 -19.67 -6.38 -10.91
CA PRO A 38 -20.91 -5.60 -10.99
C PRO A 38 -22.10 -6.31 -10.34
N LYS A 39 -22.20 -7.64 -10.51
CA LYS A 39 -23.25 -8.45 -9.89
C LYS A 39 -23.07 -8.49 -8.37
N TYR A 40 -21.85 -8.71 -7.89
CA TYR A 40 -21.54 -8.67 -6.47
C TYR A 40 -22.02 -7.36 -5.84
N VAL A 41 -21.71 -6.20 -6.46
CA VAL A 41 -22.13 -4.89 -5.96
C VAL A 41 -23.65 -4.71 -5.99
N GLN A 42 -24.34 -5.21 -7.02
CA GLN A 42 -25.81 -5.18 -7.09
C GLN A 42 -26.46 -6.03 -5.98
N ASP A 43 -25.85 -7.16 -5.64
CA ASP A 43 -26.34 -8.04 -4.59
C ASP A 43 -26.00 -7.53 -3.17
N LEU A 44 -25.06 -6.60 -3.06
CA LEU A 44 -24.65 -5.96 -1.81
C LEU A 44 -25.79 -5.04 -1.31
N LYS A 45 -26.44 -5.46 -0.23
CA LYS A 45 -27.45 -4.63 0.47
C LYS A 45 -26.75 -3.71 1.48
N THR A 46 -25.90 -2.80 0.98
CA THR A 46 -25.15 -1.87 1.82
C THR A 46 -25.53 -0.43 1.53
N SER A 47 -25.51 0.41 2.56
CA SER A 47 -25.53 1.88 2.43
C SER A 47 -24.13 2.50 2.59
N SER A 48 -23.12 1.66 2.83
CA SER A 48 -21.73 2.12 2.96
C SER A 48 -21.22 2.67 1.62
N PRO A 49 -20.43 3.73 1.64
CA PRO A 49 -19.80 4.26 0.43
C PRO A 49 -18.82 3.24 -0.15
N LEU A 50 -18.88 3.05 -1.48
CA LEU A 50 -18.02 2.09 -2.18
C LEU A 50 -16.61 2.64 -2.36
N ALA A 51 -15.60 1.79 -2.12
CA ALA A 51 -14.20 2.12 -2.32
C ALA A 51 -13.46 1.09 -3.16
N VAL A 52 -12.39 1.56 -3.82
CA VAL A 52 -11.44 0.77 -4.60
C VAL A 52 -10.04 1.01 -4.06
N ASP A 53 -9.23 -0.04 -3.91
CA ASP A 53 -7.84 0.03 -3.47
C ASP A 53 -6.91 -0.44 -4.59
N LEU A 54 -6.29 0.50 -5.28
CA LEU A 54 -5.31 0.22 -6.34
C LEU A 54 -3.91 0.10 -5.72
N PHE A 55 -3.14 -0.89 -6.19
CA PHE A 55 -1.84 -1.24 -5.58
C PHE A 55 -2.00 -1.68 -4.12
N CYS A 56 -3.04 -2.45 -3.84
CA CYS A 56 -3.52 -2.77 -2.50
C CYS A 56 -2.52 -3.57 -1.64
N GLY A 57 -1.53 -4.23 -2.24
CA GLY A 57 -0.66 -5.14 -1.51
C GLY A 57 -1.46 -6.22 -0.77
N ALA A 58 -1.12 -6.47 0.48
CA ALA A 58 -1.84 -7.39 1.35
C ALA A 58 -3.13 -6.81 1.96
N GLY A 59 -3.47 -5.53 1.68
CA GLY A 59 -4.71 -4.91 2.11
C GLY A 59 -4.59 -3.98 3.32
N GLY A 60 -3.41 -3.40 3.59
CA GLY A 60 -3.25 -2.45 4.69
C GLY A 60 -4.15 -1.23 4.57
N LEU A 61 -4.22 -0.63 3.37
CA LEU A 61 -5.11 0.51 3.09
C LEU A 61 -6.57 0.06 3.08
N SER A 62 -6.88 -1.07 2.45
CA SER A 62 -8.22 -1.68 2.45
C SER A 62 -8.76 -1.88 3.88
N LEU A 63 -7.93 -2.34 4.83
CA LEU A 63 -8.32 -2.48 6.24
C LEU A 63 -8.66 -1.12 6.87
N GLY A 64 -7.87 -0.09 6.57
CA GLY A 64 -8.13 1.26 7.03
C GLY A 64 -9.45 1.81 6.50
N LEU A 65 -9.70 1.63 5.20
CA LEU A 65 -10.95 2.02 4.55
C LEU A 65 -12.17 1.29 5.14
N HIS A 66 -12.06 -0.02 5.33
CA HIS A 66 -13.12 -0.82 5.95
C HIS A 66 -13.43 -0.33 7.38
N LYS A 67 -12.40 -0.06 8.19
CA LYS A 67 -12.57 0.52 9.54
C LYS A 67 -13.18 1.93 9.51
N ALA A 68 -12.98 2.68 8.44
CA ALA A 68 -13.59 3.99 8.22
C ALA A 68 -15.04 3.92 7.69
N GLY A 69 -15.59 2.71 7.52
CA GLY A 69 -16.97 2.49 7.08
C GLY A 69 -17.17 2.42 5.58
N PHE A 70 -16.11 2.31 4.79
CA PHE A 70 -16.21 2.07 3.36
C PHE A 70 -16.39 0.57 3.08
N GLU A 71 -17.15 0.27 2.02
CA GLU A 71 -17.18 -1.07 1.42
C GLU A 71 -16.10 -1.13 0.33
N VAL A 72 -15.00 -1.86 0.59
CA VAL A 72 -13.93 -2.05 -0.38
C VAL A 72 -14.32 -3.16 -1.35
N ILE A 73 -14.82 -2.78 -2.51
CA ILE A 73 -15.36 -3.72 -3.51
C ILE A 73 -14.28 -4.34 -4.39
N LEU A 74 -13.14 -3.67 -4.55
CA LEU A 74 -12.04 -4.10 -5.42
C LEU A 74 -10.69 -3.73 -4.81
N GLY A 75 -9.78 -4.72 -4.70
CA GLY A 75 -8.36 -4.52 -4.47
C GLY A 75 -7.55 -5.06 -5.67
N CYS A 76 -6.62 -4.26 -6.20
CA CYS A 76 -5.75 -4.64 -7.31
C CYS A 76 -4.28 -4.58 -6.93
N ASP A 77 -3.51 -5.61 -7.28
CA ASP A 77 -2.04 -5.62 -7.16
C ASP A 77 -1.43 -6.58 -8.20
N ILE A 78 -0.19 -6.35 -8.59
CA ILE A 78 0.52 -7.23 -9.53
C ILE A 78 1.01 -8.53 -8.85
N ARG A 79 1.22 -8.51 -7.54
CA ARG A 79 1.84 -9.61 -6.79
C ARG A 79 0.83 -10.67 -6.40
N PRO A 80 1.03 -11.93 -6.82
CA PRO A 80 0.10 -13.02 -6.52
C PRO A 80 0.00 -13.34 -5.02
N ASP A 81 1.10 -13.25 -4.26
CA ASP A 81 1.14 -13.47 -2.83
C ASP A 81 0.38 -12.38 -2.04
N SER A 82 0.50 -11.13 -2.48
CA SER A 82 -0.27 -10.02 -1.92
C SER A 82 -1.77 -10.21 -2.17
N ILE A 83 -2.15 -10.55 -3.40
CA ILE A 83 -3.55 -10.79 -3.76
C ILE A 83 -4.13 -12.01 -3.05
N ALA A 84 -3.35 -13.07 -2.84
CA ALA A 84 -3.80 -14.22 -2.05
C ALA A 84 -4.13 -13.82 -0.61
N THR A 85 -3.27 -12.99 0.02
CA THR A 85 -3.50 -12.45 1.36
C THR A 85 -4.71 -11.52 1.38
N HIS A 86 -4.82 -10.59 0.44
CA HIS A 86 -5.97 -9.69 0.34
C HIS A 86 -7.28 -10.46 0.17
N ARG A 87 -7.31 -11.43 -0.74
CA ARG A 87 -8.48 -12.27 -1.02
C ARG A 87 -8.94 -13.09 0.19
N HIS A 88 -8.01 -13.49 1.04
CA HIS A 88 -8.32 -14.21 2.26
C HIS A 88 -9.03 -13.32 3.29
N HIS A 89 -8.62 -12.06 3.40
CA HIS A 89 -9.08 -11.17 4.46
C HIS A 89 -10.28 -10.30 4.08
N PHE A 90 -10.48 -10.02 2.78
CA PHE A 90 -11.49 -9.06 2.33
C PHE A 90 -12.54 -9.69 1.44
N PRO A 91 -13.81 -9.28 1.61
CA PRO A 91 -14.90 -9.60 0.66
C PRO A 91 -14.67 -8.85 -0.66
N GLY A 92 -15.50 -9.12 -1.65
CA GLY A 92 -15.43 -8.48 -2.97
C GLY A 92 -14.34 -9.05 -3.85
N CYS A 93 -13.82 -8.24 -4.75
CA CYS A 93 -12.85 -8.68 -5.75
C CYS A 93 -11.43 -8.36 -5.32
N SER A 94 -10.58 -9.40 -5.29
CA SER A 94 -9.12 -9.24 -5.19
C SER A 94 -8.51 -9.68 -6.52
N HIS A 95 -8.11 -8.71 -7.33
CA HIS A 95 -7.73 -8.92 -8.73
C HIS A 95 -6.23 -8.77 -8.94
N GLN A 96 -5.58 -9.85 -9.41
CA GLN A 96 -4.17 -9.76 -9.81
C GLN A 96 -4.08 -9.06 -11.16
N SER A 97 -3.50 -7.86 -11.19
CA SER A 97 -3.43 -7.06 -12.40
C SER A 97 -2.17 -6.22 -12.47
N ASP A 98 -1.59 -6.11 -13.64
CA ASP A 98 -0.52 -5.14 -13.94
C ASP A 98 -1.16 -3.83 -14.39
N LEU A 99 -1.18 -2.86 -13.47
CA LEU A 99 -1.76 -1.55 -13.70
C LEU A 99 -0.92 -0.64 -14.62
N SER A 100 0.23 -1.08 -15.12
CA SER A 100 0.94 -0.41 -16.22
C SER A 100 0.33 -0.71 -17.59
N SER A 101 -0.48 -1.75 -17.69
CA SER A 101 -1.12 -2.19 -18.93
C SER A 101 -2.43 -1.44 -19.17
N ILE A 102 -2.52 -0.71 -20.28
CA ILE A 102 -3.75 0.00 -20.71
C ILE A 102 -4.92 -0.98 -20.80
N LYS A 103 -4.71 -2.17 -21.35
CA LYS A 103 -5.76 -3.19 -21.46
C LYS A 103 -6.35 -3.57 -20.09
N HIS A 104 -5.49 -3.69 -19.06
CA HIS A 104 -5.97 -4.03 -17.71
C HIS A 104 -6.67 -2.84 -17.06
N LEU A 105 -6.22 -1.60 -17.32
CA LEU A 105 -6.91 -0.41 -16.86
C LEU A 105 -8.31 -0.31 -17.46
N ASP A 106 -8.44 -0.51 -18.79
CA ASP A 106 -9.71 -0.51 -19.51
C ASP A 106 -10.66 -1.58 -18.94
N GLU A 107 -10.17 -2.80 -18.67
CA GLU A 107 -10.97 -3.86 -18.04
C GLU A 107 -11.50 -3.44 -16.67
N ILE A 108 -10.63 -2.89 -15.81
CA ILE A 108 -11.01 -2.48 -14.46
C ILE A 108 -12.02 -1.33 -14.51
N THR A 109 -11.76 -0.29 -15.31
CA THR A 109 -12.65 0.88 -15.41
C THR A 109 -13.99 0.52 -16.01
N GLU A 110 -14.03 -0.39 -17.01
CA GLU A 110 -15.29 -0.92 -17.57
C GLU A 110 -16.14 -1.60 -16.50
N LYS A 111 -15.52 -2.41 -15.62
CA LYS A 111 -16.26 -3.10 -14.55
C LYS A 111 -16.72 -2.14 -13.47
N LEU A 112 -15.86 -1.19 -13.06
CA LEU A 112 -16.19 -0.19 -12.05
C LEU A 112 -17.36 0.71 -12.49
N ASN A 113 -17.38 1.13 -13.76
CA ASN A 113 -18.47 1.95 -14.32
C ASN A 113 -19.81 1.23 -14.35
N LYS A 114 -19.83 -0.10 -14.24
CA LYS A 114 -21.04 -0.92 -14.08
C LYS A 114 -21.47 -1.12 -12.63
N CYS A 115 -20.63 -0.73 -11.67
CA CYS A 115 -20.92 -0.88 -10.23
C CYS A 115 -21.74 0.28 -9.64
N GLY A 116 -22.03 1.32 -10.43
CA GLY A 116 -22.67 2.53 -9.94
C GLY A 116 -21.67 3.56 -9.41
N GLU A 117 -22.10 4.41 -8.48
CA GLU A 117 -21.27 5.49 -7.99
C GLU A 117 -20.17 5.00 -7.04
N ILE A 118 -18.91 5.21 -7.42
CA ILE A 118 -17.74 4.97 -6.57
C ILE A 118 -17.47 6.21 -5.73
N SER A 119 -17.43 6.02 -4.42
CA SER A 119 -17.18 7.14 -3.50
C SER A 119 -15.71 7.46 -3.37
N LEU A 120 -14.83 6.43 -3.39
CA LEU A 120 -13.41 6.62 -3.18
C LEU A 120 -12.57 5.67 -4.05
N VAL A 121 -11.59 6.22 -4.76
CA VAL A 121 -10.46 5.45 -5.31
C VAL A 121 -9.24 5.78 -4.44
N ALA A 122 -8.69 4.76 -3.80
CA ALA A 122 -7.50 4.89 -2.98
C ALA A 122 -6.37 4.01 -3.55
N GLY A 123 -5.12 4.29 -3.16
CA GLY A 123 -4.00 3.44 -3.55
C GLY A 123 -2.63 4.04 -3.30
N GLY A 124 -1.63 3.15 -3.32
CA GLY A 124 -0.22 3.52 -3.17
C GLY A 124 0.59 3.13 -4.41
N PRO A 125 0.50 3.87 -5.54
CA PRO A 125 1.29 3.55 -6.71
C PRO A 125 2.78 3.57 -6.36
N PRO A 126 3.55 2.51 -6.71
CA PRO A 126 4.95 2.44 -6.35
C PRO A 126 5.73 3.57 -7.02
N CYS A 127 6.46 4.32 -6.21
CA CYS A 127 7.38 5.36 -6.64
C CYS A 127 8.82 4.83 -6.53
N GLN A 128 9.24 4.05 -7.50
CA GLN A 128 10.64 3.69 -7.67
C GLN A 128 11.16 4.47 -8.89
N PRO A 129 12.16 5.28 -8.77
CA PRO A 129 13.45 5.13 -8.09
C PRO A 129 13.69 6.02 -6.85
N PHE A 130 12.65 6.60 -6.27
CA PHE A 130 12.81 7.63 -5.23
C PHE A 130 12.92 7.11 -3.80
N SER A 131 12.77 5.79 -3.56
CA SER A 131 12.89 5.26 -2.21
C SER A 131 14.33 5.41 -1.69
N ARG A 132 14.49 5.84 -0.44
CA ARG A 132 15.80 5.98 0.24
C ARG A 132 16.66 4.73 0.14
N ASN A 133 16.07 3.55 0.08
CA ASN A 133 16.76 2.28 -0.07
C ASN A 133 17.59 2.18 -1.36
N ILE A 134 17.24 2.93 -2.42
CA ILE A 134 17.98 2.97 -3.68
C ILE A 134 19.20 3.89 -3.57
N ARG A 135 19.11 5.00 -2.82
CA ARG A 135 20.25 5.89 -2.59
C ARG A 135 21.41 5.19 -1.89
N TRP A 136 21.12 4.26 -0.96
CA TRP A 136 22.16 3.45 -0.30
C TRP A 136 22.82 2.44 -1.26
N ARG A 137 22.07 1.93 -2.24
CA ARG A 137 22.60 1.01 -3.26
C ARG A 137 23.43 1.70 -4.34
N LYS A 138 23.21 2.99 -4.63
CA LYS A 138 24.03 3.79 -5.57
C LYS A 138 25.50 3.87 -5.16
N HIS A 139 25.85 3.57 -3.93
CA HIS A 139 27.23 3.48 -3.48
C HIS A 139 27.85 2.08 -3.65
N ALA A 140 27.12 1.12 -4.14
CA ALA A 140 27.56 -0.27 -4.16
C ALA A 140 28.11 -0.77 -5.52
N ASN A 141 27.56 -0.40 -6.68
CA ASN A 141 28.09 -0.72 -8.03
C ASN A 141 27.25 -0.07 -9.14
N GLU A 142 27.89 0.59 -10.12
CA GLU A 142 27.23 1.24 -11.27
C GLU A 142 26.43 0.27 -12.15
N GLU A 143 26.94 -0.95 -12.41
CA GLU A 143 26.25 -1.96 -13.22
C GLU A 143 24.90 -2.44 -12.64
N VAL A 144 24.79 -2.50 -11.31
CA VAL A 144 23.54 -2.87 -10.62
C VAL A 144 22.53 -1.73 -10.70
N VAL A 145 22.99 -0.49 -10.80
CA VAL A 145 22.16 0.71 -10.92
C VAL A 145 21.51 0.77 -12.30
N ASP A 146 22.24 0.47 -13.36
CA ASP A 146 21.74 0.54 -14.74
C ASP A 146 20.73 -0.57 -15.03
N GLN A 147 21.00 -1.79 -14.55
CA GLN A 147 20.06 -2.90 -14.67
C GLN A 147 18.78 -2.66 -13.86
N TYR A 148 18.89 -1.98 -12.71
CA TYR A 148 17.75 -1.63 -11.88
C TYR A 148 16.94 -0.46 -12.47
N ASN A 149 17.60 0.53 -13.07
CA ASN A 149 16.95 1.67 -13.72
C ASN A 149 16.15 1.22 -14.96
N SER A 150 16.71 0.33 -15.79
CA SER A 150 16.02 -0.21 -16.96
C SER A 150 14.76 -1.02 -16.61
N LEU A 151 14.79 -1.75 -15.47
CA LEU A 151 13.64 -2.51 -14.98
C LEU A 151 12.56 -1.64 -14.31
N ASN A 152 12.85 -0.36 -14.01
CA ASN A 152 11.97 0.52 -13.25
C ASN A 152 11.57 1.80 -14.01
N GLU A 153 11.99 1.98 -15.26
CA GLU A 153 11.52 3.11 -16.09
C GLU A 153 10.00 3.06 -16.26
N ASP A 154 9.44 1.90 -16.53
CA ASP A 154 7.99 1.69 -16.68
C ASP A 154 7.18 1.94 -15.38
N ARG A 155 7.85 1.92 -14.21
CA ARG A 155 7.18 2.13 -12.91
C ARG A 155 7.13 3.59 -12.47
N ARG A 156 7.76 4.50 -13.20
CA ARG A 156 7.68 5.94 -12.91
C ARG A 156 6.28 6.47 -13.12
N ASP A 157 5.57 5.90 -14.05
CA ASP A 157 4.32 6.42 -14.58
C ASP A 157 3.07 5.74 -13.96
N LEU A 158 3.24 4.86 -12.96
CA LEU A 158 2.10 4.19 -12.31
C LEU A 158 1.16 5.15 -11.54
N TRP A 159 1.64 6.35 -11.18
CA TRP A 159 0.77 7.42 -10.71
C TRP A 159 -0.18 7.92 -11.82
N GLU A 160 0.25 7.86 -13.09
CA GLU A 160 -0.59 8.17 -14.25
C GLU A 160 -1.71 7.14 -14.40
N SER A 161 -1.37 5.85 -14.24
CA SER A 161 -2.36 4.77 -14.24
C SER A 161 -3.42 4.95 -13.14
N PHE A 162 -2.98 5.35 -11.94
CA PHE A 162 -3.90 5.68 -10.85
C PHE A 162 -4.85 6.82 -11.25
N LEU A 163 -4.33 7.93 -11.79
CA LEU A 163 -5.15 9.07 -12.21
C LEU A 163 -6.03 8.73 -13.43
N THR A 164 -5.61 7.85 -14.32
CA THR A 164 -6.46 7.36 -15.41
C THR A 164 -7.71 6.68 -14.86
N VAL A 165 -7.57 5.81 -13.86
CA VAL A 165 -8.74 5.21 -13.20
C VAL A 165 -9.61 6.28 -12.53
N VAL A 166 -9.01 7.29 -11.88
CA VAL A 166 -9.75 8.40 -11.26
C VAL A 166 -10.53 9.21 -12.31
N GLU A 167 -9.92 9.48 -13.46
CA GLU A 167 -10.56 10.22 -14.56
C GLU A 167 -11.71 9.43 -15.19
N ASP A 168 -11.53 8.12 -15.42
CA ASP A 168 -12.51 7.27 -16.10
C ASP A 168 -13.70 6.88 -15.21
N VAL A 169 -13.46 6.73 -13.90
CA VAL A 169 -14.48 6.29 -12.92
C VAL A 169 -15.16 7.49 -12.26
N GLU A 170 -14.53 8.65 -12.27
CA GLU A 170 -15.01 9.89 -11.67
C GLU A 170 -15.51 9.74 -10.22
N PRO A 171 -14.71 9.13 -9.28
CA PRO A 171 -15.15 8.96 -7.91
C PRO A 171 -15.43 10.30 -7.22
N LYS A 172 -16.19 10.29 -6.11
CA LYS A 172 -16.39 11.51 -5.29
C LYS A 172 -15.06 12.03 -4.73
N ALA A 173 -14.15 11.12 -4.38
CA ALA A 173 -12.83 11.46 -3.87
C ALA A 173 -11.79 10.43 -4.30
N PHE A 174 -10.53 10.83 -4.23
CA PHE A 174 -9.41 9.90 -4.30
C PHE A 174 -8.41 10.15 -3.16
N LEU A 175 -7.65 9.11 -2.79
CA LEU A 175 -6.57 9.16 -1.81
C LEU A 175 -5.36 8.40 -2.35
N MET A 176 -4.30 9.12 -2.68
CA MET A 176 -3.03 8.54 -3.12
C MET A 176 -2.00 8.60 -1.99
N GLU A 177 -1.39 7.46 -1.66
CA GLU A 177 -0.23 7.39 -0.74
C GLU A 177 1.05 7.26 -1.53
N ASN A 178 2.11 7.95 -1.07
CA ASN A 178 3.43 7.81 -1.65
C ASN A 178 4.53 8.12 -0.63
N VAL A 179 5.80 7.92 -1.03
CA VAL A 179 6.95 8.33 -0.23
C VAL A 179 7.11 9.86 -0.26
N GLY A 180 7.55 10.45 0.86
CA GLY A 180 7.72 11.91 0.96
C GLY A 180 8.74 12.49 -0.01
N ASP A 181 9.65 11.67 -0.51
CA ASP A 181 10.73 12.08 -1.41
C ASP A 181 10.21 12.62 -2.76
N ILE A 182 9.02 12.24 -3.20
CA ILE A 182 8.40 12.74 -4.44
C ILE A 182 8.14 14.26 -4.41
N ALA A 183 7.93 14.82 -3.22
CA ALA A 183 7.71 16.25 -3.04
C ALA A 183 8.97 17.04 -2.63
N GLN A 184 10.08 16.36 -2.28
CA GLN A 184 11.25 17.01 -1.67
C GLN A 184 12.49 17.08 -2.58
N THR A 185 12.57 16.29 -3.64
CA THR A 185 13.72 16.23 -4.55
C THR A 185 13.42 16.90 -5.89
N GLY A 186 14.40 16.98 -6.80
CA GLY A 186 14.26 17.58 -8.14
C GLY A 186 13.08 17.08 -8.98
N ASP A 187 12.38 16.09 -8.49
CA ASP A 187 11.18 15.49 -9.07
C ASP A 187 9.86 16.14 -8.64
N GLN A 188 9.90 17.39 -8.18
CA GLN A 188 8.69 18.20 -8.00
C GLN A 188 7.82 18.24 -9.26
N GLU A 189 8.37 17.89 -10.43
CA GLU A 189 7.63 17.78 -11.68
C GLU A 189 6.55 16.71 -11.60
N ILE A 190 6.85 15.52 -11.05
CA ILE A 190 5.87 14.45 -10.87
C ILE A 190 4.77 14.90 -9.90
N PHE A 191 5.16 15.44 -8.74
CA PHE A 191 4.19 15.94 -7.76
C PHE A 191 3.29 17.01 -8.35
N ARG A 192 3.87 17.98 -9.08
CA ARG A 192 3.10 19.02 -9.78
C ARG A 192 2.23 18.44 -10.90
N GLY A 193 2.74 17.42 -11.60
CA GLY A 193 2.00 16.68 -12.63
C GLY A 193 0.74 16.02 -12.06
N ILE A 194 0.87 15.33 -10.92
CA ILE A 194 -0.27 14.72 -10.21
C ILE A 194 -1.32 15.77 -9.85
N ILE A 195 -0.91 16.86 -9.19
CA ILE A 195 -1.82 17.94 -8.80
C ILE A 195 -2.52 18.54 -10.01
N SER A 196 -1.75 18.96 -11.02
CA SER A 196 -2.28 19.61 -12.22
C SER A 196 -3.24 18.73 -13.00
N ARG A 197 -2.95 17.42 -13.13
CA ARG A 197 -3.81 16.47 -13.82
C ARG A 197 -5.12 16.25 -13.06
N ALA A 198 -5.05 16.08 -11.74
CA ALA A 198 -6.23 15.91 -10.91
C ALA A 198 -7.13 17.18 -10.86
N GLU A 199 -6.52 18.36 -10.81
CA GLU A 199 -7.27 19.64 -10.88
C GLU A 199 -7.98 19.80 -12.24
N LYS A 200 -7.31 19.44 -13.36
CA LYS A 200 -7.94 19.43 -14.69
C LYS A 200 -9.09 18.43 -14.79
N ALA A 201 -9.01 17.32 -14.07
CA ALA A 201 -10.09 16.33 -13.96
C ALA A 201 -11.24 16.78 -13.04
N GLY A 202 -11.21 18.01 -12.51
CA GLY A 202 -12.30 18.58 -11.70
C GLY A 202 -12.22 18.30 -10.21
N TYR A 203 -11.03 17.94 -9.70
CA TYR A 203 -10.83 17.73 -8.26
C TYR A 203 -10.19 18.94 -7.59
N ARG A 204 -10.63 19.21 -6.37
CA ARG A 204 -9.86 20.05 -5.44
C ARG A 204 -8.88 19.16 -4.73
N VAL A 205 -7.60 19.47 -4.83
CA VAL A 205 -6.51 18.63 -4.33
C VAL A 205 -5.82 19.29 -3.15
N ASP A 206 -5.53 18.49 -2.13
CA ASP A 206 -4.69 18.87 -1.00
C ASP A 206 -3.68 17.74 -0.73
N ALA A 207 -2.48 18.10 -0.25
CA ALA A 207 -1.41 17.15 -0.01
C ALA A 207 -0.71 17.43 1.32
N ARG A 208 -0.43 16.36 2.07
CA ARG A 208 0.22 16.46 3.38
C ARG A 208 1.23 15.35 3.60
N LEU A 209 2.40 15.71 4.11
CA LEU A 209 3.38 14.76 4.64
C LEU A 209 2.99 14.43 6.08
N ILE A 210 2.71 13.15 6.33
CA ILE A 210 2.31 12.64 7.65
C ILE A 210 3.32 11.59 8.10
N TYR A 211 3.73 11.67 9.35
CA TYR A 211 4.52 10.64 9.99
C TYR A 211 3.60 9.66 10.73
N ALA A 212 3.86 8.36 10.60
CA ALA A 212 3.03 7.34 11.23
C ALA A 212 2.88 7.53 12.76
N TRP A 213 3.92 8.00 13.44
CA TRP A 213 3.86 8.30 14.87
C TRP A 213 2.85 9.41 15.22
N GLN A 214 2.61 10.36 14.32
CA GLN A 214 1.61 11.42 14.54
C GLN A 214 0.19 10.84 14.66
N LEU A 215 -0.05 9.68 14.07
CA LEU A 215 -1.32 8.96 14.09
C LEU A 215 -1.32 7.78 15.07
N GLY A 216 -0.40 7.76 16.04
CA GLY A 216 -0.37 6.75 17.08
C GLY A 216 0.37 5.45 16.73
N VAL A 217 1.03 5.36 15.58
CA VAL A 217 1.84 4.18 15.21
C VAL A 217 3.28 4.37 15.70
N PRO A 218 3.89 3.46 16.46
CA PRO A 218 5.25 3.61 16.99
C PRO A 218 6.32 3.38 15.92
N GLN A 219 6.25 4.16 14.83
CA GLN A 219 7.13 4.03 13.67
C GLN A 219 7.47 5.39 13.06
N LEU A 220 8.75 5.61 12.79
CA LEU A 220 9.24 6.75 12.01
C LEU A 220 9.05 6.48 10.50
N ARG A 221 7.81 6.63 10.02
CA ARG A 221 7.44 6.38 8.63
C ARG A 221 6.76 7.62 8.04
N PRO A 222 7.50 8.53 7.37
CA PRO A 222 6.89 9.63 6.64
C PRO A 222 6.22 9.11 5.37
N ARG A 223 4.98 9.57 5.12
CA ARG A 223 4.25 9.32 3.89
C ARG A 223 3.57 10.59 3.41
N LEU A 224 3.67 10.82 2.10
CA LEU A 224 2.92 11.84 1.44
C LEU A 224 1.54 11.27 1.08
N PHE A 225 0.51 11.95 1.55
CA PHE A 225 -0.85 11.68 1.11
C PHE A 225 -1.31 12.83 0.21
N ILE A 226 -1.94 12.48 -0.91
CA ILE A 226 -2.57 13.41 -1.84
C ILE A 226 -4.04 13.05 -1.88
N ALA A 227 -4.89 13.94 -1.38
CA ALA A 227 -6.34 13.77 -1.35
C ALA A 227 -6.99 14.69 -2.36
N GLY A 228 -7.88 14.15 -3.19
CA GLY A 228 -8.70 14.93 -4.11
C GLY A 228 -10.17 14.72 -3.84
N THR A 229 -10.92 15.83 -3.84
CA THR A 229 -12.39 15.81 -3.72
C THR A 229 -13.01 16.43 -4.95
N ARG A 230 -13.95 15.72 -5.61
CA ARG A 230 -14.60 16.19 -6.83
C ARG A 230 -15.46 17.40 -6.56
N ILE A 231 -15.22 18.47 -7.30
CA ILE A 231 -15.93 19.76 -7.16
C ILE A 231 -17.42 19.54 -7.43
N GLY A 232 -18.26 19.95 -6.49
CA GLY A 232 -19.72 19.80 -6.57
C GLY A 232 -20.27 18.46 -6.08
N ALA A 233 -19.42 17.43 -5.86
CA ALA A 233 -19.86 16.11 -5.39
C ALA A 233 -19.73 15.94 -3.86
N CYS A 234 -18.72 16.54 -3.25
CA CYS A 234 -18.54 16.49 -1.80
C CYS A 234 -17.84 17.74 -1.26
N SER A 235 -17.83 17.87 0.06
CA SER A 235 -17.09 18.93 0.76
C SER A 235 -15.59 18.79 0.56
N PRO A 236 -14.79 19.87 0.74
CA PRO A 236 -13.35 19.78 0.79
C PRO A 236 -12.87 18.75 1.80
N PHE A 237 -11.75 18.08 1.48
CA PHE A 237 -11.12 17.17 2.40
C PHE A 237 -10.55 17.91 3.61
N HIS A 238 -10.73 17.32 4.79
CA HIS A 238 -10.14 17.83 6.03
C HIS A 238 -9.18 16.77 6.60
N TRP A 239 -7.94 17.19 6.83
CA TRP A 239 -6.96 16.31 7.46
C TRP A 239 -7.36 15.98 8.89
N PRO A 240 -7.20 14.71 9.33
CA PRO A 240 -7.47 14.36 10.71
C PRO A 240 -6.52 15.11 11.66
N GLU A 241 -6.99 15.33 12.86
CA GLU A 241 -6.12 15.80 13.95
C GLU A 241 -5.07 14.73 14.26
N VAL A 242 -3.87 15.18 14.60
CA VAL A 242 -2.79 14.27 14.98
C VAL A 242 -2.96 13.83 16.43
N CYS A 243 -2.66 12.57 16.73
CA CYS A 243 -2.65 12.05 18.10
C CYS A 243 -1.49 12.66 18.93
N PHE A 244 -0.37 12.93 18.25
CA PHE A 244 0.83 13.48 18.88
C PHE A 244 1.41 14.60 18.03
N GLU A 245 1.70 15.73 18.68
CA GLU A 245 2.39 16.86 18.03
C GLU A 245 3.91 16.74 18.11
N SER A 246 4.41 16.03 19.12
CA SER A 246 5.84 15.80 19.36
C SER A 246 6.17 14.31 19.32
N GLN A 247 7.24 13.95 18.61
CA GLN A 247 7.77 12.58 18.60
C GLN A 247 8.18 12.09 20.00
N LYS A 248 8.51 12.99 20.92
CA LYS A 248 8.92 12.62 22.30
C LYS A 248 7.76 12.00 23.07
N ASP A 249 6.54 12.45 22.80
CA ASP A 249 5.30 12.02 23.45
C ASP A 249 4.63 10.84 22.76
N ALA A 250 5.09 10.51 21.53
CA ALA A 250 4.54 9.43 20.73
C ALA A 250 4.91 8.05 21.30
N TRP A 251 4.06 7.08 21.01
CA TRP A 251 4.29 5.66 21.33
C TRP A 251 5.63 5.20 20.77
N LYS A 252 6.35 4.40 21.56
CA LYS A 252 7.64 3.82 21.22
C LYS A 252 7.48 2.33 20.90
N LEU A 253 8.48 1.75 20.26
CA LEU A 253 8.48 0.31 19.99
C LEU A 253 8.27 -0.53 21.26
N ASN A 254 8.90 -0.12 22.38
CA ASN A 254 8.72 -0.82 23.65
C ASN A 254 7.27 -0.81 24.13
N ASP A 255 6.51 0.27 23.91
CA ASP A 255 5.11 0.35 24.30
C ASP A 255 4.24 -0.64 23.49
N ALA A 256 4.67 -0.96 22.27
CA ALA A 256 3.95 -1.86 21.37
C ALA A 256 4.26 -3.35 21.59
N ILE A 257 5.45 -3.69 22.12
CA ILE A 257 5.92 -5.09 22.17
C ILE A 257 6.36 -5.54 23.56
N SER A 258 6.23 -4.71 24.59
CA SER A 258 6.71 -5.05 25.96
C SER A 258 5.93 -6.17 26.63
N ASP A 259 4.76 -6.52 26.12
CA ASP A 259 3.94 -7.66 26.51
C ASP A 259 4.45 -9.00 25.96
N LEU A 260 5.30 -8.95 24.91
CA LEU A 260 5.87 -10.18 24.35
C LEU A 260 6.92 -10.74 25.28
N PRO A 261 6.95 -12.09 25.47
CA PRO A 261 7.97 -12.72 26.28
C PRO A 261 9.37 -12.51 25.68
N PRO A 262 10.41 -12.34 26.53
CA PRO A 262 11.77 -12.21 26.02
C PRO A 262 12.18 -13.48 25.28
N LEU A 263 12.85 -13.32 24.14
CA LEU A 263 13.46 -14.45 23.44
C LEU A 263 14.64 -14.95 24.27
N VAL A 264 14.53 -16.17 24.78
CA VAL A 264 15.58 -16.82 25.58
C VAL A 264 16.26 -17.88 24.70
N GLY A 265 17.58 -17.75 24.55
CA GLY A 265 18.39 -18.69 23.76
C GLY A 265 18.44 -18.39 22.27
N ASP A 266 18.83 -19.40 21.47
CA ASP A 266 18.82 -19.29 20.02
C ASP A 266 17.37 -19.34 19.51
N TRP A 267 16.83 -18.21 19.09
CA TRP A 267 15.47 -18.07 18.61
C TRP A 267 15.18 -18.96 17.37
N LEU A 268 16.22 -19.37 16.63
CA LEU A 268 16.09 -20.31 15.51
C LEU A 268 15.84 -21.76 15.96
N GLU A 269 16.30 -22.11 17.16
CA GLU A 269 16.10 -23.44 17.73
C GLU A 269 14.83 -23.53 18.59
N ASN A 270 14.44 -22.42 19.20
CA ASN A 270 13.37 -22.37 20.22
C ASN A 270 12.09 -21.68 19.74
N TRP A 271 11.96 -21.36 18.44
CA TRP A 271 10.74 -20.69 17.92
C TRP A 271 9.44 -21.48 18.13
N GLN A 272 9.54 -22.79 18.44
CA GLN A 272 8.40 -23.66 18.74
C GLN A 272 8.01 -23.65 20.23
N ASP A 273 8.79 -23.01 21.09
CA ASP A 273 8.45 -22.90 22.49
C ASP A 273 7.18 -22.06 22.64
N LYS A 274 6.17 -22.71 23.24
CA LYS A 274 4.88 -22.06 23.54
C LYS A 274 5.06 -21.11 24.72
N HIS A 275 5.55 -19.93 24.46
CA HIS A 275 5.48 -18.86 25.46
C HIS A 275 4.02 -18.48 25.68
N SER A 276 3.59 -18.46 26.93
CA SER A 276 2.27 -17.93 27.27
C SER A 276 2.30 -16.41 27.08
N TYR A 277 1.41 -15.90 26.23
CA TYR A 277 1.19 -14.47 26.11
C TYR A 277 0.57 -13.94 27.40
N PRO A 278 1.22 -12.98 28.10
CA PRO A 278 0.72 -12.49 29.38
C PRO A 278 -0.52 -11.59 29.26
N GLY A 279 -0.86 -11.17 28.05
CA GLY A 279 -1.89 -10.17 27.79
C GLY A 279 -1.31 -8.77 27.61
N PRO A 280 -2.13 -7.82 27.14
CA PRO A 280 -1.72 -6.44 26.94
C PRO A 280 -1.33 -5.77 28.27
N LEU A 281 -0.22 -5.03 28.27
CA LEU A 281 0.29 -4.29 29.43
C LEU A 281 -0.08 -2.80 29.39
N ASN A 282 -0.59 -2.31 28.26
CA ASN A 282 -1.01 -0.92 28.07
C ASN A 282 -2.09 -0.81 26.98
N ASP A 283 -2.66 0.39 26.83
CA ASP A 283 -3.78 0.66 25.91
C ASP A 283 -3.40 0.53 24.42
N TYR A 284 -2.11 0.50 24.08
CA TYR A 284 -1.66 0.29 22.72
C TYR A 284 -1.67 -1.20 22.31
N GLN A 285 -1.34 -2.09 23.23
CA GLN A 285 -1.25 -3.54 23.02
C GLN A 285 -2.63 -4.19 23.03
#